data_cf365dbe48303c765d03ee5250efdf55
#
_entry.id   cf365dbe48303c765d03ee5250efdf55
#
_cell.length_a   1.000
_cell.length_b   1.000
_cell.length_c   1.000
_cell.angle_alpha   90.00
_cell.angle_beta   90.00
_cell.angle_gamma   90.00
#
_symmetry.space_group_name_H-M   'P 1'
#
loop_
_entity.id
_entity.type
_entity.pdbx_description
1 polymer ?
#
loop_
_entity_poly.entity_id
_entity_poly.type
_entity_poly.pdbx_seq_one_letter_code
_entity_poly.pdbx_strand_id
1 'polypeptide(L)'
;MTRALKTVRPATVRAWVDGWVVSRNAPTPVREPWGLRVDVGLPGHVVRHVVPAPTPATLRHLTALPSAPGTWLKLCAPYEEVAPWLPRPWDVQEPEFMMTASLDPAPGPRGLTGATAAARAGVVAPDGYTLAVTTRAGVTVARLLTAAGEMAARGQMAISGTTAVVDQVETAPHHRRRGLGTIVMGALTATAAAGGATDGVLVATPAGRSLYESLGWAVHTPMTAAVLTN
;
A
#
# COMPACT_ATOMS: atom_id res chain seq x y z
N MET A 1 -21.41 -1.10 -20.86
CA MET A 1 -21.30 0.26 -20.29
C MET A 1 -19.94 0.39 -19.63
N THR A 2 -18.99 1.04 -20.28
CA THR A 2 -17.65 1.29 -19.74
C THR A 2 -17.78 2.38 -18.67
N ARG A 3 -17.66 1.99 -17.41
CA ARG A 3 -17.64 2.93 -16.29
C ARG A 3 -16.39 3.79 -16.45
N ALA A 4 -16.57 5.08 -16.73
CA ALA A 4 -15.47 6.03 -16.82
C ALA A 4 -14.58 5.86 -15.57
N LEU A 5 -13.31 5.50 -15.79
CA LEU A 5 -12.34 5.42 -14.71
C LEU A 5 -12.27 6.80 -14.06
N LYS A 6 -12.43 6.85 -12.74
CA LYS A 6 -12.25 8.10 -11.99
C LYS A 6 -10.84 8.62 -12.29
N THR A 7 -10.73 9.88 -12.67
CA THR A 7 -9.43 10.53 -12.87
C THR A 7 -8.54 10.29 -11.66
N VAL A 8 -7.36 9.74 -11.90
CA VAL A 8 -6.37 9.51 -10.84
C VAL A 8 -6.07 10.83 -10.14
N ARG A 9 -6.20 10.88 -8.83
CA ARG A 9 -5.88 12.06 -8.03
C ARG A 9 -4.38 12.05 -7.70
N PRO A 10 -3.57 12.98 -8.26
CA PRO A 10 -2.12 13.00 -8.00
C PRO A 10 -1.77 13.13 -6.52
N ALA A 11 -2.60 13.84 -5.74
CA ALA A 11 -2.44 13.99 -4.30
C ALA A 11 -2.53 12.64 -3.57
N THR A 12 -3.45 11.74 -3.97
CA THR A 12 -3.58 10.40 -3.39
C THR A 12 -2.35 9.54 -3.69
N VAL A 13 -1.87 9.59 -4.94
CA VAL A 13 -0.65 8.85 -5.34
C VAL A 13 0.56 9.36 -4.56
N ARG A 14 0.67 10.69 -4.40
CA ARG A 14 1.74 11.28 -3.61
C ARG A 14 1.68 10.85 -2.15
N ALA A 15 0.52 10.97 -1.49
CA ALA A 15 0.36 10.55 -0.10
C ALA A 15 0.72 9.06 0.08
N TRP A 16 0.34 8.21 -0.88
CA TRP A 16 0.75 6.81 -0.89
C TRP A 16 2.26 6.66 -0.93
N VAL A 17 2.97 7.34 -1.84
CA VAL A 17 4.43 7.23 -1.93
C VAL A 17 5.10 7.77 -0.67
N ASP A 18 4.67 8.93 -0.17
CA ASP A 18 5.23 9.56 1.04
C ASP A 18 5.09 8.64 2.27
N GLY A 19 3.94 7.99 2.48
CA GLY A 19 3.76 7.02 3.57
C GLY A 19 4.45 5.68 3.30
N TRP A 20 4.52 5.25 2.03
CA TRP A 20 5.22 4.02 1.65
C TRP A 20 6.73 4.11 1.98
N VAL A 21 7.38 5.23 1.70
CA VAL A 21 8.81 5.40 2.02
C VAL A 21 9.06 5.38 3.52
N VAL A 22 8.17 5.96 4.32
CA VAL A 22 8.23 5.87 5.79
C VAL A 22 8.03 4.42 6.24
N SER A 23 7.00 3.75 5.73
CA SER A 23 6.67 2.35 6.04
C SER A 23 7.82 1.38 5.73
N ARG A 24 8.59 1.65 4.69
CA ARG A 24 9.70 0.81 4.20
C ARG A 24 11.08 1.29 4.60
N ASN A 25 11.17 2.40 5.36
CA ASN A 25 12.44 3.07 5.64
C ASN A 25 13.25 3.31 4.36
N ALA A 26 12.56 3.72 3.29
CA ALA A 26 13.15 4.05 2.01
C ALA A 26 13.50 5.55 1.91
N PRO A 27 14.41 5.94 1.01
CA PRO A 27 14.76 7.34 0.80
C PRO A 27 13.57 8.22 0.41
N THR A 28 13.66 9.50 0.75
CA THR A 28 12.65 10.50 0.40
C THR A 28 12.42 10.56 -1.11
N PRO A 29 11.15 10.61 -1.57
CA PRO A 29 10.86 10.66 -3.00
C PRO A 29 11.31 11.97 -3.63
N VAL A 30 11.90 11.88 -4.81
CA VAL A 30 12.23 13.04 -5.66
C VAL A 30 11.05 13.31 -6.60
N ARG A 31 10.66 14.59 -6.72
CA ARG A 31 9.68 15.03 -7.72
C ARG A 31 10.32 15.11 -9.09
N GLU A 32 9.67 14.51 -10.06
CA GLU A 32 10.08 14.49 -11.45
C GLU A 32 8.93 14.97 -12.35
N PRO A 33 9.20 15.42 -13.59
CA PRO A 33 8.14 15.86 -14.49
C PRO A 33 7.03 14.84 -14.75
N TRP A 34 7.35 13.56 -14.63
CA TRP A 34 6.41 12.45 -14.83
C TRP A 34 5.72 11.97 -13.55
N GLY A 35 6.18 12.38 -12.37
CA GLY A 35 5.64 11.93 -11.10
C GLY A 35 6.67 11.89 -9.97
N LEU A 36 7.00 10.71 -9.46
CA LEU A 36 7.88 10.54 -8.30
C LEU A 36 8.93 9.45 -8.57
N ARG A 37 10.16 9.70 -8.12
CA ARG A 37 11.25 8.73 -8.12
C ARG A 37 11.68 8.43 -6.69
N VAL A 38 11.88 7.16 -6.38
CA VAL A 38 12.44 6.71 -5.11
C VAL A 38 13.66 5.84 -5.41
N ASP A 39 14.83 6.25 -4.92
CA ASP A 39 16.08 5.50 -5.02
C ASP A 39 16.15 4.48 -3.86
N VAL A 40 15.50 3.33 -4.04
CA VAL A 40 15.29 2.35 -2.96
C VAL A 40 16.60 1.68 -2.56
N GLY A 41 17.49 1.40 -3.53
CA GLY A 41 18.84 0.89 -3.27
C GLY A 41 18.93 -0.56 -2.76
N LEU A 42 17.88 -1.36 -2.94
CA LEU A 42 17.85 -2.76 -2.52
C LEU A 42 17.98 -3.72 -3.72
N PRO A 43 18.56 -4.92 -3.54
CA PRO A 43 18.59 -5.93 -4.59
C PRO A 43 17.20 -6.20 -5.17
N GLY A 44 17.06 -6.15 -6.49
CA GLY A 44 15.78 -6.29 -7.19
C GLY A 44 14.80 -5.11 -7.05
N HIS A 45 15.15 -4.09 -6.27
CA HIS A 45 14.39 -2.86 -6.06
C HIS A 45 15.31 -1.64 -6.00
N VAL A 46 16.02 -1.37 -7.11
CA VAL A 46 17.05 -0.32 -7.14
C VAL A 46 16.43 1.08 -7.17
N VAL A 47 15.56 1.32 -8.15
CA VAL A 47 14.84 2.57 -8.32
C VAL A 47 13.37 2.29 -8.59
N ARG A 48 12.50 3.14 -8.11
CA ARG A 48 11.05 3.09 -8.39
C ARG A 48 10.58 4.40 -8.96
N HIS A 49 10.04 4.37 -10.17
CA HIS A 49 9.31 5.47 -10.78
C HIS A 49 7.81 5.26 -10.60
N VAL A 50 7.15 6.22 -9.97
CA VAL A 50 5.68 6.21 -9.81
C VAL A 50 5.09 7.27 -10.71
N VAL A 51 4.25 6.85 -11.67
CA VAL A 51 3.70 7.69 -12.75
C VAL A 51 2.19 7.76 -12.61
N PRO A 52 1.65 8.87 -12.06
CA PRO A 52 0.20 9.03 -11.85
C PRO A 52 -0.61 9.11 -13.15
N ALA A 53 -0.02 9.67 -14.21
CA ALA A 53 -0.67 9.84 -15.51
C ALA A 53 0.30 9.40 -16.63
N PRO A 54 0.45 8.10 -16.87
CA PRO A 54 1.36 7.60 -17.89
C PRO A 54 0.89 8.00 -19.29
N THR A 55 1.85 8.39 -20.12
CA THR A 55 1.65 8.70 -21.54
C THR A 55 2.70 7.99 -22.39
N PRO A 56 2.47 7.80 -23.71
CA PRO A 56 3.48 7.24 -24.60
C PRO A 56 4.82 7.99 -24.54
N ALA A 57 4.78 9.32 -24.43
CA ALA A 57 5.98 10.15 -24.35
C ALA A 57 6.75 9.91 -23.04
N THR A 58 6.03 9.88 -21.91
CA THR A 58 6.61 9.62 -20.59
C THR A 58 7.26 8.24 -20.54
N LEU A 59 6.60 7.21 -21.06
CA LEU A 59 7.15 5.86 -21.00
C LEU A 59 8.33 5.68 -21.95
N ARG A 60 8.29 6.27 -23.16
CA ARG A 60 9.49 6.30 -24.02
C ARG A 60 10.67 6.97 -23.34
N HIS A 61 10.45 8.07 -22.63
CA HIS A 61 11.51 8.74 -21.88
C HIS A 61 12.07 7.83 -20.78
N LEU A 62 11.22 7.29 -19.91
CA LEU A 62 11.63 6.47 -18.78
C LEU A 62 12.33 5.16 -19.20
N THR A 63 11.83 4.52 -20.25
CA THR A 63 12.42 3.25 -20.74
C THR A 63 13.72 3.46 -21.52
N ALA A 64 14.01 4.69 -21.97
CA ALA A 64 15.28 5.06 -22.60
C ALA A 64 16.35 5.54 -21.60
N LEU A 65 16.00 5.78 -20.34
CA LEU A 65 16.99 6.17 -19.33
C LEU A 65 17.96 5.01 -19.07
N PRO A 66 19.25 5.31 -18.89
CA PRO A 66 20.21 4.32 -18.39
C PRO A 66 19.75 3.86 -17.00
N SER A 67 19.31 2.61 -16.91
CA SER A 67 18.73 2.06 -15.68
C SER A 67 19.32 0.69 -15.37
N ALA A 68 19.52 0.41 -14.10
CA ALA A 68 19.99 -0.91 -13.66
C ALA A 68 18.81 -1.90 -13.59
N PRO A 69 19.07 -3.22 -13.77
CA PRO A 69 18.11 -4.26 -13.44
C PRO A 69 17.57 -4.08 -12.02
N GLY A 70 16.28 -4.33 -11.83
CA GLY A 70 15.61 -4.02 -10.58
C GLY A 70 15.09 -2.58 -10.48
N THR A 71 15.12 -1.81 -11.59
CA THR A 71 14.35 -0.56 -11.72
C THR A 71 12.89 -0.87 -12.00
N TRP A 72 12.00 -0.22 -11.26
CA TRP A 72 10.55 -0.45 -11.32
C TRP A 72 9.79 0.75 -11.87
N LEU A 73 8.80 0.47 -12.70
CA LEU A 73 7.74 1.39 -13.08
C LEU A 73 6.46 1.01 -12.32
N LYS A 74 5.83 1.98 -11.67
CA LYS A 74 4.50 1.87 -11.04
C LYS A 74 3.59 2.87 -11.72
N LEU A 75 2.78 2.38 -12.66
CA LEU A 75 1.95 3.17 -13.57
C LEU A 75 0.50 3.13 -13.08
N CYS A 76 -0.10 4.29 -12.82
CA CYS A 76 -1.50 4.38 -12.39
C CYS A 76 -2.46 4.28 -13.60
N ALA A 77 -2.40 3.16 -14.30
CA ALA A 77 -3.24 2.82 -15.45
C ALA A 77 -3.34 1.29 -15.58
N PRO A 78 -4.39 0.78 -16.25
CA PRO A 78 -4.51 -0.64 -16.53
C PRO A 78 -3.46 -1.10 -17.56
N TYR A 79 -3.11 -2.38 -17.49
CA TYR A 79 -2.10 -2.99 -18.35
C TYR A 79 -2.41 -2.77 -19.84
N GLU A 80 -3.65 -2.92 -20.25
CA GLU A 80 -4.09 -2.83 -21.65
C GLU A 80 -3.79 -1.46 -22.28
N GLU A 81 -3.75 -0.40 -21.46
CA GLU A 81 -3.43 0.94 -21.93
C GLU A 81 -1.93 1.15 -22.09
N VAL A 82 -1.11 0.61 -21.19
CA VAL A 82 0.33 0.91 -21.13
C VAL A 82 1.21 -0.15 -21.78
N ALA A 83 0.71 -1.36 -21.96
CA ALA A 83 1.46 -2.47 -22.55
C ALA A 83 2.10 -2.14 -23.89
N PRO A 84 1.42 -1.43 -24.84
CA PRO A 84 2.03 -1.07 -26.13
C PRO A 84 3.24 -0.14 -26.02
N TRP A 85 3.46 0.47 -24.84
CA TRP A 85 4.53 1.44 -24.58
C TRP A 85 5.68 0.89 -23.77
N LEU A 86 5.59 -0.39 -23.36
CA LEU A 86 6.62 -1.08 -22.56
C LEU A 86 7.43 -2.00 -23.45
N PRO A 87 8.66 -1.60 -23.87
CA PRO A 87 9.52 -2.48 -24.65
C PRO A 87 10.17 -3.54 -23.77
N ARG A 88 10.66 -4.64 -24.37
CA ARG A 88 11.63 -5.51 -23.70
C ARG A 88 12.90 -4.73 -23.37
N PRO A 89 13.57 -4.98 -22.24
CA PRO A 89 13.37 -6.07 -21.26
C PRO A 89 12.54 -5.69 -20.03
N TRP A 90 11.53 -4.82 -20.17
CA TRP A 90 10.59 -4.53 -19.09
C TRP A 90 9.59 -5.68 -18.93
N ASP A 91 9.66 -6.36 -17.78
CA ASP A 91 8.78 -7.48 -17.45
C ASP A 91 7.59 -7.00 -16.60
N VAL A 92 6.38 -7.21 -17.12
CA VAL A 92 5.15 -6.77 -16.46
C VAL A 92 4.74 -7.79 -15.41
N GLN A 93 4.45 -7.31 -14.22
CA GLN A 93 4.07 -8.10 -13.06
C GLN A 93 2.55 -8.26 -12.96
N GLU A 94 2.09 -9.05 -11.98
CA GLU A 94 0.65 -9.18 -11.69
C GLU A 94 -0.02 -7.80 -11.53
N PRO A 95 -1.28 -7.66 -11.97
CA PRO A 95 -2.03 -6.43 -11.83
C PRO A 95 -2.11 -5.99 -10.36
N GLU A 96 -2.06 -4.69 -10.13
CA GLU A 96 -2.23 -4.09 -8.80
C GLU A 96 -3.40 -3.09 -8.84
N PHE A 97 -3.92 -2.77 -7.66
CA PHE A 97 -5.03 -1.82 -7.52
C PHE A 97 -4.71 -0.84 -6.38
N MET A 98 -4.58 0.44 -6.70
CA MET A 98 -4.62 1.45 -5.65
C MET A 98 -6.04 1.54 -5.13
N MET A 99 -6.21 1.39 -3.83
CA MET A 99 -7.51 1.45 -3.16
C MET A 99 -7.51 2.52 -2.09
N THR A 100 -8.66 3.13 -1.86
CA THR A 100 -8.86 4.17 -0.85
C THR A 100 -10.09 3.90 -0.01
N ALA A 101 -10.07 4.37 1.23
CA ALA A 101 -11.23 4.39 2.12
C ALA A 101 -11.24 5.69 2.93
N SER A 102 -12.42 6.17 3.29
CA SER A 102 -12.55 7.14 4.38
C SER A 102 -12.39 6.40 5.70
N LEU A 103 -11.67 7.00 6.63
CA LEU A 103 -11.51 6.49 7.98
C LEU A 103 -12.42 7.30 8.90
N ASP A 104 -13.35 6.62 9.57
CA ASP A 104 -14.20 7.29 10.55
C ASP A 104 -13.37 7.83 11.71
N PRO A 105 -13.67 9.04 12.18
CA PRO A 105 -13.00 9.57 13.36
C PRO A 105 -13.18 8.60 14.54
N ALA A 106 -12.07 8.21 15.16
CA ALA A 106 -12.15 7.37 16.35
C ALA A 106 -12.89 8.11 17.47
N PRO A 107 -13.90 7.51 18.11
CA PRO A 107 -14.56 8.12 19.25
C PRO A 107 -13.58 8.27 20.43
N GLY A 108 -13.46 9.46 20.98
CA GLY A 108 -12.65 9.75 22.15
C GLY A 108 -11.40 10.59 21.89
N PRO A 109 -10.49 10.71 22.86
CA PRO A 109 -9.33 11.57 22.76
C PRO A 109 -8.38 11.14 21.65
N ARG A 110 -7.88 12.12 20.88
CA ARG A 110 -6.84 11.91 19.87
C ARG A 110 -5.51 11.54 20.52
N GLY A 111 -4.65 10.88 19.76
CA GLY A 111 -3.30 10.52 20.20
C GLY A 111 -3.18 9.15 20.85
N LEU A 112 -4.25 8.35 20.88
CA LEU A 112 -4.15 6.94 21.26
C LEU A 112 -3.40 6.17 20.17
N THR A 113 -2.51 5.29 20.58
CA THR A 113 -1.70 4.50 19.66
C THR A 113 -1.79 3.00 19.97
N GLY A 114 -1.51 2.20 18.96
CA GLY A 114 -1.31 0.76 19.11
C GLY A 114 -2.49 0.01 19.68
N ALA A 115 -2.22 -0.88 20.64
CA ALA A 115 -3.22 -1.78 21.23
C ALA A 115 -4.39 -1.06 21.88
N THR A 116 -4.18 0.13 22.46
CA THR A 116 -5.24 0.91 23.11
C THR A 116 -6.26 1.42 22.08
N ALA A 117 -5.80 1.91 20.93
CA ALA A 117 -6.69 2.35 19.86
C ALA A 117 -7.49 1.19 19.27
N ALA A 118 -6.83 0.06 19.02
CA ALA A 118 -7.47 -1.16 18.52
C ALA A 118 -8.55 -1.70 19.49
N ALA A 119 -8.23 -1.78 20.77
CA ALA A 119 -9.16 -2.24 21.80
C ALA A 119 -10.40 -1.35 21.92
N ARG A 120 -10.23 -0.02 21.86
CA ARG A 120 -11.37 0.93 21.89
C ARG A 120 -12.27 0.81 20.65
N ALA A 121 -11.70 0.47 19.51
CA ALA A 121 -12.46 0.19 18.29
C ALA A 121 -13.10 -1.22 18.28
N GLY A 122 -13.02 -1.96 19.37
CA GLY A 122 -13.59 -3.31 19.48
C GLY A 122 -12.85 -4.37 18.67
N VAL A 123 -11.59 -4.12 18.30
CA VAL A 123 -10.78 -5.09 17.57
C VAL A 123 -10.26 -6.14 18.53
N VAL A 124 -10.80 -7.35 18.42
CA VAL A 124 -10.47 -8.49 19.29
C VAL A 124 -9.84 -9.60 18.45
N ALA A 125 -8.75 -10.18 18.96
CA ALA A 125 -8.15 -11.35 18.33
C ALA A 125 -9.08 -12.57 18.54
N PRO A 126 -9.22 -13.45 17.52
CA PRO A 126 -9.96 -14.69 17.70
C PRO A 126 -9.24 -15.65 18.66
N ASP A 127 -9.95 -16.64 19.19
CA ASP A 127 -9.39 -17.65 20.07
C ASP A 127 -8.14 -18.31 19.47
N GLY A 128 -7.12 -18.52 20.29
CA GLY A 128 -5.84 -19.08 19.90
C GLY A 128 -4.86 -18.08 19.26
N TYR A 129 -5.24 -16.79 19.18
CA TYR A 129 -4.36 -15.74 18.68
C TYR A 129 -4.23 -14.57 19.65
N THR A 130 -3.08 -13.94 19.65
CA THR A 130 -2.81 -12.68 20.36
C THR A 130 -2.52 -11.56 19.39
N LEU A 131 -3.25 -10.44 19.51
CA LEU A 131 -3.00 -9.23 18.73
C LEU A 131 -1.95 -8.35 19.44
N ALA A 132 -0.85 -8.12 18.77
CA ALA A 132 0.19 -7.16 19.18
C ALA A 132 0.22 -5.99 18.21
N VAL A 133 0.08 -4.75 18.71
CA VAL A 133 0.18 -3.52 17.91
C VAL A 133 1.25 -2.63 18.51
N THR A 134 2.24 -2.26 17.69
CA THR A 134 3.36 -1.43 18.10
C THR A 134 3.55 -0.27 17.14
N THR A 135 3.87 0.92 17.65
CA THR A 135 4.21 2.08 16.85
C THR A 135 5.63 2.53 17.20
N ARG A 136 6.48 2.63 16.19
CA ARG A 136 7.86 3.11 16.33
C ARG A 136 8.27 3.88 15.08
N ALA A 137 8.94 5.01 15.25
CA ALA A 137 9.47 5.85 14.16
C ALA A 137 8.42 6.16 13.07
N GLY A 138 7.16 6.44 13.47
CA GLY A 138 6.07 6.75 12.52
C GLY A 138 5.43 5.54 11.85
N VAL A 139 5.92 4.31 12.12
CA VAL A 139 5.37 3.08 11.55
C VAL A 139 4.62 2.31 12.64
N THR A 140 3.35 2.01 12.38
CA THR A 140 2.53 1.10 13.18
C THR A 140 2.55 -0.28 12.56
N VAL A 141 2.82 -1.31 13.35
CA VAL A 141 2.79 -2.72 12.94
C VAL A 141 1.78 -3.47 13.80
N ALA A 142 0.83 -4.12 13.16
CA ALA A 142 -0.10 -5.07 13.78
C ALA A 142 0.34 -6.49 13.44
N ARG A 143 0.38 -7.36 14.45
CA ARG A 143 0.70 -8.79 14.31
C ARG A 143 -0.31 -9.63 15.07
N LEU A 144 -0.71 -10.73 14.48
CA LEU A 144 -1.44 -11.82 15.15
C LEU A 144 -0.49 -12.98 15.32
N LEU A 145 -0.29 -13.37 16.57
CA LEU A 145 0.60 -14.45 16.97
C LEU A 145 -0.22 -15.64 17.49
N THR A 146 0.18 -16.86 17.18
CA THR A 146 -0.36 -18.07 17.77
C THR A 146 0.09 -18.20 19.22
N ALA A 147 -0.48 -19.16 19.97
CA ALA A 147 -0.03 -19.48 21.32
C ALA A 147 1.45 -19.94 21.40
N ALA A 148 1.98 -20.48 20.30
CA ALA A 148 3.39 -20.85 20.18
C ALA A 148 4.29 -19.64 19.79
N GLY A 149 3.73 -18.44 19.60
CA GLY A 149 4.47 -17.25 19.21
C GLY A 149 4.75 -17.13 17.70
N GLU A 150 4.20 -18.02 16.88
CA GLU A 150 4.34 -17.93 15.43
C GLU A 150 3.50 -16.80 14.84
N MET A 151 4.01 -16.11 13.84
CA MET A 151 3.29 -15.04 13.16
C MET A 151 2.26 -15.58 12.18
N ALA A 152 0.98 -15.50 12.55
CA ALA A 152 -0.15 -15.94 11.74
C ALA A 152 -0.59 -14.90 10.71
N ALA A 153 -0.57 -13.61 11.08
CA ALA A 153 -0.84 -12.50 10.17
C ALA A 153 -0.12 -11.24 10.63
N ARG A 154 0.16 -10.35 9.68
CA ARG A 154 0.77 -9.04 9.95
C ARG A 154 0.27 -7.99 8.97
N GLY A 155 0.51 -6.75 9.31
CA GLY A 155 0.41 -5.60 8.43
C GLY A 155 1.11 -4.42 9.06
N GLN A 156 1.43 -3.42 8.24
CA GLN A 156 2.01 -2.18 8.75
C GLN A 156 1.39 -0.96 8.09
N MET A 157 1.57 0.20 8.71
CA MET A 157 0.99 1.46 8.28
C MET A 157 1.89 2.61 8.70
N ALA A 158 1.98 3.63 7.83
CA ALA A 158 2.51 4.94 8.18
C ALA A 158 1.48 6.03 7.84
N ILE A 159 1.53 7.16 8.54
CA ILE A 159 0.65 8.30 8.27
C ILE A 159 1.46 9.38 7.53
N SER A 160 0.90 9.88 6.43
CA SER A 160 1.39 11.03 5.68
C SER A 160 0.29 12.10 5.65
N GLY A 161 0.48 13.20 6.37
CA GLY A 161 -0.56 14.21 6.58
C GLY A 161 -1.79 13.60 7.27
N THR A 162 -2.94 13.59 6.61
CA THR A 162 -4.17 12.95 7.07
C THR A 162 -4.44 11.59 6.43
N THR A 163 -3.48 11.05 5.67
CA THR A 163 -3.64 9.78 4.96
C THR A 163 -2.84 8.67 5.62
N ALA A 164 -3.51 7.59 5.99
CA ALA A 164 -2.88 6.35 6.43
C ALA A 164 -2.52 5.48 5.21
N VAL A 165 -1.26 5.12 5.08
CA VAL A 165 -0.74 4.26 4.02
C VAL A 165 -0.53 2.87 4.59
N VAL A 166 -1.42 1.93 4.24
CA VAL A 166 -1.33 0.53 4.69
C VAL A 166 -0.49 -0.27 3.71
N ASP A 167 0.41 -1.09 4.24
CA ASP A 167 1.38 -1.86 3.48
C ASP A 167 1.66 -3.22 4.15
N GLN A 168 2.20 -4.17 3.39
CA GLN A 168 2.65 -5.48 3.88
C GLN A 168 1.59 -6.26 4.69
N VAL A 169 0.33 -6.23 4.26
CA VAL A 169 -0.70 -7.06 4.89
C VAL A 169 -0.58 -8.48 4.37
N GLU A 170 -0.26 -9.40 5.27
CA GLU A 170 0.00 -10.79 4.95
C GLU A 170 -0.69 -11.71 5.96
N THR A 171 -1.15 -12.86 5.50
CA THR A 171 -1.61 -13.96 6.35
C THR A 171 -0.90 -15.23 5.93
N ALA A 172 -0.24 -15.87 6.88
CA ALA A 172 0.49 -17.11 6.65
C ALA A 172 -0.44 -18.19 6.05
N PRO A 173 0.02 -18.99 5.08
CA PRO A 173 -0.83 -19.93 4.34
C PRO A 173 -1.74 -20.81 5.21
N HIS A 174 -1.21 -21.35 6.29
CA HIS A 174 -1.95 -22.23 7.20
C HIS A 174 -2.97 -21.51 8.10
N HIS A 175 -2.97 -20.17 8.09
CA HIS A 175 -3.87 -19.33 8.89
C HIS A 175 -4.85 -18.52 8.03
N ARG A 176 -4.86 -18.72 6.71
CA ARG A 176 -5.80 -18.05 5.80
C ARG A 176 -7.24 -18.46 6.04
N ARG A 177 -8.19 -17.64 5.57
CA ARG A 177 -9.65 -17.84 5.66
C ARG A 177 -10.21 -17.93 7.09
N ARG A 178 -9.50 -17.35 8.06
CA ARG A 178 -9.90 -17.26 9.48
C ARG A 178 -10.19 -15.82 9.93
N GLY A 179 -10.38 -14.88 8.99
CA GLY A 179 -10.65 -13.47 9.30
C GLY A 179 -9.46 -12.65 9.82
N LEU A 180 -8.23 -13.23 9.88
CA LEU A 180 -7.09 -12.56 10.49
C LEU A 180 -6.68 -11.28 9.77
N GLY A 181 -6.81 -11.22 8.44
CA GLY A 181 -6.58 -10.00 7.66
C GLY A 181 -7.51 -8.86 8.07
N THR A 182 -8.77 -9.16 8.35
CA THR A 182 -9.77 -8.20 8.86
C THR A 182 -9.33 -7.61 10.20
N ILE A 183 -8.86 -8.45 11.12
CA ILE A 183 -8.37 -8.01 12.43
C ILE A 183 -7.14 -7.10 12.30
N VAL A 184 -6.17 -7.49 11.46
CA VAL A 184 -4.98 -6.67 11.18
C VAL A 184 -5.40 -5.31 10.61
N MET A 185 -6.26 -5.28 9.60
CA MET A 185 -6.75 -4.05 8.99
C MET A 185 -7.50 -3.18 10.00
N GLY A 186 -8.39 -3.79 10.80
CA GLY A 186 -9.12 -3.07 11.85
C GLY A 186 -8.19 -2.41 12.87
N ALA A 187 -7.15 -3.11 13.31
CA ALA A 187 -6.15 -2.56 14.24
C ALA A 187 -5.36 -1.39 13.64
N LEU A 188 -4.95 -1.51 12.38
CA LEU A 188 -4.21 -0.45 11.68
C LEU A 188 -5.10 0.78 11.46
N THR A 189 -6.32 0.60 10.93
CA THR A 189 -7.24 1.72 10.64
C THR A 189 -7.72 2.41 11.92
N ALA A 190 -8.00 1.68 12.99
CA ALA A 190 -8.34 2.25 14.30
C ALA A 190 -7.17 3.10 14.86
N THR A 191 -5.93 2.60 14.75
CA THR A 191 -4.75 3.35 15.17
C THR A 191 -4.54 4.60 14.32
N ALA A 192 -4.77 4.49 13.01
CA ALA A 192 -4.69 5.62 12.07
C ALA A 192 -5.71 6.72 12.41
N ALA A 193 -6.98 6.35 12.59
CA ALA A 193 -8.06 7.27 12.95
C ALA A 193 -7.80 7.95 14.30
N ALA A 194 -7.32 7.21 15.29
CA ALA A 194 -6.92 7.77 16.58
C ALA A 194 -5.71 8.72 16.47
N GLY A 195 -4.83 8.50 15.49
CA GLY A 195 -3.73 9.38 15.12
C GLY A 195 -4.16 10.60 14.29
N GLY A 196 -5.44 10.72 13.92
CA GLY A 196 -6.01 11.85 13.18
C GLY A 196 -6.05 11.65 11.66
N ALA A 197 -5.77 10.46 11.15
CA ALA A 197 -5.96 10.16 9.74
C ALA A 197 -7.46 10.10 9.40
N THR A 198 -7.84 10.71 8.28
CA THR A 198 -9.21 10.72 7.75
C THR A 198 -9.37 9.88 6.51
N ASP A 199 -8.26 9.53 5.88
CA ASP A 199 -8.23 8.78 4.64
C ASP A 199 -7.24 7.61 4.75
N GLY A 200 -7.57 6.51 4.10
CA GLY A 200 -6.69 5.36 3.92
C GLY A 200 -6.33 5.17 2.46
N VAL A 201 -5.10 4.77 2.18
CA VAL A 201 -4.64 4.32 0.87
C VAL A 201 -3.78 3.08 0.99
N LEU A 202 -3.93 2.16 0.05
CA LEU A 202 -3.09 0.97 -0.11
C LEU A 202 -2.97 0.58 -1.58
N VAL A 203 -2.04 -0.32 -1.88
CA VAL A 203 -1.96 -1.00 -3.18
C VAL A 203 -2.16 -2.49 -2.95
N ALA A 204 -3.20 -3.03 -3.58
CA ALA A 204 -3.67 -4.40 -3.43
C ALA A 204 -3.24 -5.27 -4.61
N THR A 205 -2.90 -6.53 -4.34
CA THR A 205 -2.91 -7.61 -5.33
C THR A 205 -4.35 -8.03 -5.66
N PRO A 206 -4.60 -8.78 -6.75
CA PRO A 206 -5.94 -9.34 -7.02
C PRO A 206 -6.52 -10.13 -5.85
N ALA A 207 -5.69 -10.93 -5.19
CA ALA A 207 -6.10 -11.73 -4.02
C ALA A 207 -6.47 -10.86 -2.81
N GLY A 208 -5.74 -9.77 -2.57
CA GLY A 208 -6.00 -8.84 -1.46
C GLY A 208 -7.21 -7.94 -1.71
N ARG A 209 -7.50 -7.61 -2.95
CA ARG A 209 -8.59 -6.70 -3.33
C ARG A 209 -9.94 -7.10 -2.73
N SER A 210 -10.31 -8.38 -2.82
CA SER A 210 -11.59 -8.87 -2.28
C SER A 210 -11.73 -8.64 -0.78
N LEU A 211 -10.63 -8.81 -0.01
CA LEU A 211 -10.62 -8.48 1.42
C LEU A 211 -10.89 -6.99 1.62
N TYR A 212 -10.17 -6.13 0.93
CA TYR A 212 -10.31 -4.69 1.14
C TYR A 212 -11.67 -4.17 0.69
N GLU A 213 -12.24 -4.67 -0.42
CA GLU A 213 -13.60 -4.34 -0.83
C GLU A 213 -14.63 -4.73 0.25
N SER A 214 -14.48 -5.89 0.90
CA SER A 214 -15.35 -6.31 2.01
C SER A 214 -15.23 -5.44 3.26
N LEU A 215 -14.15 -4.68 3.38
CA LEU A 215 -13.89 -3.71 4.44
C LEU A 215 -14.23 -2.25 4.04
N GLY A 216 -14.93 -2.05 2.92
CA GLY A 216 -15.39 -0.75 2.47
C GLY A 216 -14.35 0.07 1.68
N TRP A 217 -13.20 -0.54 1.33
CA TRP A 217 -12.22 0.11 0.46
C TRP A 217 -12.68 0.05 -1.00
N ALA A 218 -12.48 1.14 -1.72
CA ALA A 218 -12.84 1.23 -3.13
C ALA A 218 -11.61 1.37 -4.02
N VAL A 219 -11.64 0.75 -5.19
CA VAL A 219 -10.59 0.94 -6.20
C VAL A 219 -10.57 2.40 -6.63
N HIS A 220 -9.43 3.05 -6.44
CA HIS A 220 -9.14 4.40 -6.93
C HIS A 220 -8.64 4.36 -8.37
N THR A 221 -7.67 3.47 -8.66
CA THR A 221 -7.15 3.23 -10.01
C THR A 221 -6.52 1.84 -10.11
N PRO A 222 -6.64 1.15 -11.23
CA PRO A 222 -5.75 0.03 -11.54
C PRO A 222 -4.32 0.53 -11.65
N MET A 223 -3.37 -0.36 -11.38
CA MET A 223 -1.95 -0.07 -11.50
C MET A 223 -1.24 -1.19 -12.25
N THR A 224 -0.34 -0.79 -13.13
CA THR A 224 0.58 -1.71 -13.79
C THR A 224 1.97 -1.55 -13.19
N ALA A 225 2.53 -2.65 -12.74
CA ALA A 225 3.91 -2.74 -12.31
C ALA A 225 4.77 -3.38 -13.39
N ALA A 226 5.90 -2.79 -13.71
CA ALA A 226 6.89 -3.41 -14.60
C ALA A 226 8.28 -3.26 -13.98
N VAL A 227 9.12 -4.27 -14.15
CA VAL A 227 10.50 -4.29 -13.66
C VAL A 227 11.46 -4.50 -14.83
N LEU A 228 12.55 -3.73 -14.81
CA LEU A 228 13.64 -3.94 -15.75
C LEU A 228 14.40 -5.20 -15.33
N THR A 229 14.42 -6.18 -16.22
CA THR A 229 15.21 -7.42 -16.10
C THR A 229 16.52 -7.31 -16.88
N ASN A 230 17.37 -8.32 -16.80
CA ASN A 230 18.65 -8.35 -17.54
C ASN A 230 18.43 -8.49 -19.05
#